data_f10a448602bb48a1e11b1e620ec31fba
#
_entry.id   f10a448602bb48a1e11b1e620ec31fba
#
_cell.length_a   1.000
_cell.length_b   1.000
_cell.length_c   1.000
_cell.angle_alpha   90.00
_cell.angle_beta   90.00
_cell.angle_gamma   90.00
#
_symmetry.space_group_name_H-M   'P 1'
#
loop_
_entity.id
_entity.type
_entity.pdbx_description
1 polymer ?
#
loop_
_entity_poly.entity_id
_entity_poly.type
_entity_poly.pdbx_seq_one_letter_code
_entity_poly.pdbx_strand_id
1 'polypeptide(L)'
;MDGIPFEIPLFLFATFAGAFVAGLSGFAFGLVAASLWLYILTPVQIATLIVAFGLIVQGYSVWKLRGALDWQKLWPFIAGAAIGVPAGVALLTWSDPRSVRIAVGIILIYAFFRPALKLSGGGRAGDAAVGLLNGALGGLTGLAGILVTIWCGLRGWPKDVQRTVFQPVAVAIFLVSAIWLGAKGTVTAETAKFFVMGLPCVLGGTWLGLKLFGRIDEATFRKIVLALLFLSGVTLLF
;
A
#
# COMPACT_ATOMS: atom_id res chain seq x y z
N MET A 1 15.86 -35.99 -9.05
CA MET A 1 14.72 -35.32 -8.34
C MET A 1 15.12 -33.89 -8.17
N ASP A 2 14.89 -33.08 -9.20
CA ASP A 2 15.21 -31.66 -9.17
C ASP A 2 14.15 -31.03 -8.29
N GLY A 3 14.57 -30.69 -7.05
CA GLY A 3 13.72 -30.03 -6.06
C GLY A 3 13.18 -28.75 -6.66
N ILE A 4 11.91 -28.46 -6.40
CA ILE A 4 11.32 -27.14 -6.71
C ILE A 4 12.29 -26.10 -6.12
N PRO A 5 12.88 -25.22 -6.93
CA PRO A 5 13.84 -24.25 -6.40
C PRO A 5 13.17 -23.48 -5.25
N PHE A 6 13.89 -23.33 -4.15
CA PHE A 6 13.38 -22.69 -2.90
C PHE A 6 12.71 -21.34 -3.15
N GLU A 7 13.05 -20.70 -4.23
CA GLU A 7 12.52 -19.41 -4.67
C GLU A 7 11.00 -19.42 -4.91
N ILE A 8 10.46 -20.48 -5.52
CA ILE A 8 9.02 -20.55 -5.85
C ILE A 8 8.15 -20.67 -4.59
N PRO A 9 8.39 -21.63 -3.67
CA PRO A 9 7.65 -21.70 -2.41
C PRO A 9 7.76 -20.39 -1.58
N LEU A 10 8.94 -19.78 -1.51
CA LEU A 10 9.13 -18.54 -0.81
C LEU A 10 8.34 -17.38 -1.46
N PHE A 11 8.34 -17.31 -2.80
CA PHE A 11 7.56 -16.34 -3.55
C PHE A 11 6.07 -16.48 -3.27
N LEU A 12 5.54 -17.69 -3.36
CA LEU A 12 4.11 -17.97 -3.15
C LEU A 12 3.68 -17.69 -1.71
N PHE A 13 4.50 -18.09 -0.73
CA PHE A 13 4.26 -17.79 0.68
C PHE A 13 4.25 -16.28 0.95
N ALA A 14 5.26 -15.55 0.47
CA ALA A 14 5.36 -14.10 0.63
C ALA A 14 4.18 -13.38 -0.02
N THR A 15 3.78 -13.82 -1.20
CA THR A 15 2.63 -13.30 -1.94
C THR A 15 1.33 -13.52 -1.16
N PHE A 16 1.11 -14.73 -0.65
CA PHE A 16 -0.06 -15.05 0.17
C PHE A 16 -0.08 -14.25 1.46
N ALA A 17 1.03 -14.23 2.21
CA ALA A 17 1.16 -13.50 3.46
C ALA A 17 0.93 -11.99 3.27
N GLY A 18 1.53 -11.40 2.24
CA GLY A 18 1.33 -10.00 1.87
C GLY A 18 -0.14 -9.71 1.53
N ALA A 19 -0.77 -10.56 0.73
CA ALA A 19 -2.16 -10.42 0.34
C ALA A 19 -3.13 -10.59 1.54
N PHE A 20 -2.84 -11.54 2.43
CA PHE A 20 -3.60 -11.75 3.66
C PHE A 20 -3.53 -10.51 4.57
N VAL A 21 -2.32 -10.02 4.83
CA VAL A 21 -2.12 -8.83 5.66
C VAL A 21 -2.78 -7.60 5.03
N ALA A 22 -2.65 -7.43 3.72
CA ALA A 22 -3.31 -6.32 3.02
C ALA A 22 -4.84 -6.46 3.00
N GLY A 23 -5.37 -7.67 2.87
CA GLY A 23 -6.80 -7.94 3.01
C GLY A 23 -7.31 -7.56 4.41
N LEU A 24 -6.54 -7.84 5.46
CA LEU A 24 -6.85 -7.53 6.84
C LEU A 24 -6.70 -6.05 7.16
N SER A 25 -5.55 -5.45 6.86
CA SER A 25 -5.22 -4.05 7.20
C SER A 25 -5.72 -3.04 6.18
N GLY A 26 -5.86 -3.45 4.92
CA GLY A 26 -6.22 -2.61 3.78
C GLY A 26 -5.04 -1.99 3.04
N PHE A 27 -3.81 -2.21 3.49
CA PHE A 27 -2.59 -1.67 2.86
C PHE A 27 -1.41 -2.66 2.94
N ALA A 28 -0.30 -2.46 3.30
CA ALA A 28 0.83 -3.30 3.70
C ALA A 28 1.21 -4.49 2.77
N PHE A 29 0.56 -4.70 1.60
CA PHE A 29 0.92 -5.79 0.68
C PHE A 29 2.41 -5.75 0.34
N GLY A 30 2.86 -4.61 -0.20
CA GLY A 30 4.24 -4.43 -0.62
C GLY A 30 5.25 -4.54 0.53
N LEU A 31 4.87 -4.11 1.73
CA LEU A 31 5.75 -4.17 2.90
C LEU A 31 6.07 -5.62 3.30
N VAL A 32 5.06 -6.48 3.32
CA VAL A 32 5.21 -7.89 3.69
C VAL A 32 5.81 -8.70 2.55
N ALA A 33 5.31 -8.53 1.33
CA ALA A 33 5.79 -9.29 0.19
C ALA A 33 7.22 -8.91 -0.18
N ALA A 34 7.56 -7.61 -0.25
CA ALA A 34 8.88 -7.15 -0.64
C ALA A 34 9.98 -7.58 0.33
N SER A 35 9.70 -7.63 1.64
CA SER A 35 10.70 -8.07 2.62
C SER A 35 11.24 -9.48 2.37
N LEU A 36 10.42 -10.35 1.79
CA LEU A 36 10.82 -11.71 1.40
C LEU A 36 11.26 -11.78 -0.07
N TRP A 37 10.62 -11.03 -0.96
CA TRP A 37 10.95 -11.02 -2.39
C TRP A 37 12.34 -10.45 -2.70
N LEU A 38 12.88 -9.57 -1.83
CA LEU A 38 14.23 -9.02 -1.99
C LEU A 38 15.33 -10.08 -2.03
N TYR A 39 15.07 -11.30 -1.51
CA TYR A 39 16.01 -12.41 -1.55
C TYR A 39 16.00 -13.18 -2.88
N ILE A 40 14.95 -12.99 -3.72
CA ILE A 40 14.71 -13.82 -4.90
C ILE A 40 14.39 -13.04 -6.18
N LEU A 41 14.03 -11.77 -6.06
CA LEU A 41 13.62 -10.92 -7.19
C LEU A 41 14.43 -9.63 -7.25
N THR A 42 14.55 -9.09 -8.45
CA THR A 42 15.16 -7.78 -8.66
C THR A 42 14.24 -6.66 -8.18
N PRO A 43 14.79 -5.49 -7.78
CA PRO A 43 13.96 -4.34 -7.35
C PRO A 43 12.91 -3.92 -8.38
N VAL A 44 13.21 -4.04 -9.68
CA VAL A 44 12.27 -3.70 -10.77
C VAL A 44 11.13 -4.70 -10.83
N GLN A 45 11.41 -6.00 -10.71
CA GLN A 45 10.38 -7.05 -10.65
C GLN A 45 9.49 -6.86 -9.42
N ILE A 46 10.09 -6.58 -8.26
CA ILE A 46 9.36 -6.31 -7.00
C ILE A 46 8.42 -5.12 -7.18
N ALA A 47 8.89 -3.99 -7.68
CA ALA A 47 8.07 -2.80 -7.89
C ALA A 47 6.90 -3.09 -8.86
N THR A 48 7.17 -3.78 -9.96
CA THR A 48 6.16 -4.15 -10.96
C THR A 48 5.10 -5.09 -10.37
N LEU A 49 5.52 -6.11 -9.61
CA LEU A 49 4.60 -7.07 -8.97
C LEU A 49 3.80 -6.43 -7.83
N ILE A 50 4.40 -5.52 -7.03
CA ILE A 50 3.68 -4.77 -6.00
C ILE A 50 2.55 -3.95 -6.61
N VAL A 51 2.83 -3.25 -7.70
CA VAL A 51 1.82 -2.45 -8.42
C VAL A 51 0.73 -3.35 -9.00
N ALA A 52 1.09 -4.42 -9.69
CA ALA A 52 0.15 -5.33 -10.32
C ALA A 52 -0.74 -6.07 -9.31
N PHE A 53 -0.16 -6.67 -8.30
CA PHE A 53 -0.91 -7.34 -7.24
C PHE A 53 -1.65 -6.36 -6.34
N GLY A 54 -1.06 -5.19 -6.07
CA GLY A 54 -1.70 -4.12 -5.34
C GLY A 54 -2.99 -3.64 -5.99
N LEU A 55 -3.02 -3.53 -7.32
CA LEU A 55 -4.25 -3.25 -8.08
C LEU A 55 -5.32 -4.32 -7.87
N ILE A 56 -4.95 -5.60 -7.85
CA ILE A 56 -5.89 -6.70 -7.62
C ILE A 56 -6.42 -6.63 -6.18
N VAL A 57 -5.53 -6.55 -5.18
CA VAL A 57 -5.88 -6.52 -3.76
C VAL A 57 -6.77 -5.33 -3.44
N GLN A 58 -6.37 -4.14 -3.87
CA GLN A 58 -7.10 -2.92 -3.60
C GLN A 58 -8.36 -2.81 -4.46
N GLY A 59 -8.29 -3.20 -5.73
CA GLY A 59 -9.45 -3.23 -6.63
C GLY A 59 -10.54 -4.18 -6.13
N TYR A 60 -10.19 -5.39 -5.70
CA TYR A 60 -11.12 -6.35 -5.11
C TYR A 60 -11.73 -5.79 -3.81
N SER A 61 -10.93 -5.16 -2.98
CA SER A 61 -11.40 -4.55 -1.73
C SER A 61 -12.36 -3.38 -2.00
N VAL A 62 -12.03 -2.49 -2.94
CA VAL A 62 -12.89 -1.38 -3.36
C VAL A 62 -14.20 -1.89 -3.96
N TRP A 63 -14.14 -2.94 -4.79
CA TRP A 63 -15.35 -3.57 -5.35
C TRP A 63 -16.27 -4.10 -4.24
N LYS A 64 -15.73 -4.71 -3.20
CA LYS A 64 -16.50 -5.17 -2.01
C LYS A 64 -17.12 -4.01 -1.24
N LEU A 65 -16.44 -2.88 -1.16
CA LEU A 65 -16.85 -1.70 -0.39
C LEU A 65 -17.63 -0.66 -1.22
N ARG A 66 -17.89 -0.93 -2.50
CA ARG A 66 -18.46 0.05 -3.46
C ARG A 66 -19.77 0.73 -2.99
N GLY A 67 -20.59 0.01 -2.24
CA GLY A 67 -21.86 0.55 -1.69
C GLY A 67 -21.68 1.52 -0.52
N ALA A 68 -20.48 1.56 0.08
CA ALA A 68 -20.15 2.43 1.22
C ALA A 68 -19.21 3.59 0.82
N LEU A 69 -18.89 3.75 -0.47
CA LEU A 69 -17.99 4.80 -0.95
C LEU A 69 -18.64 6.19 -0.79
N ASP A 70 -17.95 7.08 -0.12
CA ASP A 70 -18.33 8.50 0.01
C ASP A 70 -17.42 9.35 -0.88
N TRP A 71 -17.93 9.69 -2.06
CA TRP A 71 -17.19 10.49 -3.04
C TRP A 71 -16.83 11.88 -2.53
N GLN A 72 -17.62 12.46 -1.63
CA GLN A 72 -17.33 13.78 -1.06
C GLN A 72 -16.10 13.75 -0.16
N LYS A 73 -15.85 12.63 0.53
CA LYS A 73 -14.63 12.42 1.32
C LYS A 73 -13.44 12.01 0.45
N LEU A 74 -13.70 11.28 -0.63
CA LEU A 74 -12.67 10.64 -1.43
C LEU A 74 -11.98 11.57 -2.42
N TRP A 75 -12.75 12.42 -3.13
CA TRP A 75 -12.23 13.22 -4.23
C TRP A 75 -11.06 14.15 -3.87
N PRO A 76 -10.99 14.79 -2.66
CA PRO A 76 -9.86 15.67 -2.34
C PRO A 76 -8.54 14.90 -2.31
N PHE A 77 -8.55 13.69 -1.74
CA PHE A 77 -7.36 12.83 -1.71
C PHE A 77 -6.94 12.39 -3.11
N ILE A 78 -7.90 12.01 -3.97
CA ILE A 78 -7.60 11.61 -5.35
C ILE A 78 -7.03 12.78 -6.15
N ALA A 79 -7.63 13.98 -6.04
CA ALA A 79 -7.14 15.17 -6.72
C ALA A 79 -5.70 15.52 -6.27
N GLY A 80 -5.45 15.48 -4.96
CA GLY A 80 -4.10 15.66 -4.43
C GLY A 80 -3.13 14.59 -4.94
N ALA A 81 -3.52 13.31 -4.89
CA ALA A 81 -2.68 12.21 -5.34
C ALA A 81 -2.38 12.27 -6.84
N ALA A 82 -3.32 12.70 -7.67
CA ALA A 82 -3.13 12.85 -9.11
C ALA A 82 -2.01 13.85 -9.45
N ILE A 83 -1.85 14.90 -8.63
CA ILE A 83 -0.74 15.85 -8.75
C ILE A 83 0.53 15.30 -8.08
N GLY A 84 0.36 14.65 -6.92
CA GLY A 84 1.48 14.15 -6.13
C GLY A 84 2.27 13.03 -6.81
N VAL A 85 1.61 12.08 -7.49
CA VAL A 85 2.29 10.95 -8.12
C VAL A 85 3.30 11.39 -9.18
N PRO A 86 2.95 12.23 -10.17
CA PRO A 86 3.93 12.75 -11.13
C PRO A 86 5.08 13.50 -10.45
N ALA A 87 4.78 14.31 -9.44
CA ALA A 87 5.79 15.04 -8.68
C ALA A 87 6.76 14.09 -7.95
N GLY A 88 6.23 13.02 -7.33
CA GLY A 88 7.05 12.00 -6.67
C GLY A 88 7.95 11.24 -7.64
N VAL A 89 7.41 10.86 -8.79
CA VAL A 89 8.18 10.20 -9.85
C VAL A 89 9.27 11.12 -10.42
N ALA A 90 8.97 12.41 -10.61
CA ALA A 90 9.96 13.39 -11.03
C ALA A 90 11.06 13.57 -9.97
N LEU A 91 10.69 13.59 -8.71
CA LEU A 91 11.64 13.72 -7.59
C LEU A 91 12.59 12.53 -7.47
N LEU A 92 12.19 11.34 -7.93
CA LEU A 92 13.05 10.13 -7.97
C LEU A 92 14.37 10.36 -8.71
N THR A 93 14.38 11.24 -9.73
CA THR A 93 15.57 11.55 -10.51
C THR A 93 16.52 12.51 -9.79
N TRP A 94 16.05 13.20 -8.76
CA TRP A 94 16.77 14.29 -8.09
C TRP A 94 17.06 14.02 -6.59
N SER A 95 16.36 13.07 -6.00
CA SER A 95 16.45 12.76 -4.58
C SER A 95 17.28 11.53 -4.33
N ASP A 96 18.09 11.56 -3.26
CA ASP A 96 18.71 10.35 -2.73
C ASP A 96 17.61 9.42 -2.16
N PRO A 97 17.45 8.21 -2.71
CA PRO A 97 16.41 7.26 -2.26
C PRO A 97 16.53 6.91 -0.77
N ARG A 98 17.73 6.96 -0.21
CA ARG A 98 17.99 6.67 1.20
C ARG A 98 17.40 7.74 2.11
N SER A 99 17.61 9.00 1.79
CA SER A 99 17.08 10.14 2.57
C SER A 99 15.56 10.13 2.61
N VAL A 100 14.92 9.80 1.48
CA VAL A 100 13.45 9.68 1.40
C VAL A 100 12.94 8.53 2.26
N ARG A 101 13.55 7.35 2.19
CA ARG A 101 13.17 6.20 3.01
C ARG A 101 13.29 6.52 4.50
N ILE A 102 14.38 7.14 4.92
CA ILE A 102 14.62 7.54 6.32
C ILE A 102 13.54 8.52 6.79
N ALA A 103 13.23 9.55 6.00
CA ALA A 103 12.19 10.52 6.35
C ALA A 103 10.83 9.86 6.53
N VAL A 104 10.45 8.97 5.62
CA VAL A 104 9.20 8.18 5.71
C VAL A 104 9.23 7.26 6.92
N GLY A 105 10.32 6.54 7.14
CA GLY A 105 10.49 5.66 8.30
C GLY A 105 10.27 6.41 9.63
N ILE A 106 10.85 7.60 9.77
CA ILE A 106 10.67 8.46 10.95
C ILE A 106 9.19 8.86 11.12
N ILE A 107 8.51 9.27 10.04
CA ILE A 107 7.08 9.65 10.08
C ILE A 107 6.23 8.47 10.53
N LEU A 108 6.50 7.25 10.04
CA LEU A 108 5.75 6.05 10.41
C LEU A 108 5.95 5.66 11.88
N ILE A 109 7.18 5.73 12.37
CA ILE A 109 7.50 5.50 13.79
C ILE A 109 6.83 6.56 14.67
N TYR A 110 6.91 7.83 14.27
CA TYR A 110 6.25 8.92 15.01
C TYR A 110 4.72 8.71 15.07
N ALA A 111 4.10 8.29 13.97
CA ALA A 111 2.67 7.98 13.92
C ALA A 111 2.27 6.86 14.87
N PHE A 112 3.15 5.86 15.08
CA PHE A 112 2.95 4.80 16.07
C PHE A 112 2.89 5.34 17.50
N PHE A 113 3.81 6.24 17.87
CA PHE A 113 3.91 6.77 19.24
C PHE A 113 2.85 7.84 19.58
N ARG A 114 2.16 8.41 18.57
CA ARG A 114 1.15 9.46 18.76
C ARG A 114 -0.26 9.09 18.28
N PRO A 115 -0.76 7.87 18.58
CA PRO A 115 -2.06 7.40 18.08
C PRO A 115 -3.28 8.12 18.69
N ALA A 116 -3.09 8.89 19.76
CA ALA A 116 -4.17 9.56 20.51
C ALA A 116 -4.45 11.00 20.06
N LEU A 117 -3.65 11.55 19.14
CA LEU A 117 -3.93 12.87 18.56
C LEU A 117 -5.18 12.79 17.70
N LYS A 118 -6.25 13.44 18.10
CA LYS A 118 -7.42 13.64 17.26
C LYS A 118 -7.32 15.05 16.65
N LEU A 119 -7.21 15.09 15.33
CA LEU A 119 -7.26 16.36 14.59
C LEU A 119 -8.71 16.64 14.23
N SER A 120 -9.31 17.60 14.89
CA SER A 120 -10.66 18.09 14.57
C SER A 120 -10.71 19.06 13.39
N GLY A 121 -9.55 19.40 12.80
CA GLY A 121 -9.42 20.37 11.71
C GLY A 121 -8.83 19.77 10.43
N GLY A 122 -8.72 20.58 9.38
CA GLY A 122 -8.08 20.24 8.10
C GLY A 122 -9.02 20.31 6.91
N GLY A 123 -10.27 19.97 7.07
CA GLY A 123 -11.27 20.05 6.00
C GLY A 123 -10.80 19.43 4.68
N ARG A 124 -11.39 19.82 3.57
CA ARG A 124 -11.04 19.36 2.21
C ARG A 124 -9.63 19.74 1.78
N ALA A 125 -9.12 20.89 2.25
CA ALA A 125 -7.77 21.35 1.93
C ALA A 125 -6.71 20.43 2.58
N GLY A 126 -6.91 20.04 3.85
CA GLY A 126 -6.04 19.08 4.52
C GLY A 126 -6.08 17.69 3.87
N ASP A 127 -7.27 17.24 3.46
CA ASP A 127 -7.45 15.97 2.75
C ASP A 127 -6.71 15.98 1.40
N ALA A 128 -6.78 17.10 0.64
CA ALA A 128 -6.05 17.27 -0.61
C ALA A 128 -4.53 17.32 -0.41
N ALA A 129 -4.06 18.02 0.62
CA ALA A 129 -2.64 18.09 0.95
C ALA A 129 -2.08 16.72 1.34
N VAL A 130 -2.82 15.94 2.15
CA VAL A 130 -2.45 14.56 2.49
C VAL A 130 -2.49 13.67 1.26
N GLY A 131 -3.48 13.83 0.37
CA GLY A 131 -3.54 13.15 -0.92
C GLY A 131 -2.31 13.42 -1.78
N LEU A 132 -1.89 14.69 -1.90
CA LEU A 132 -0.69 15.10 -2.63
C LEU A 132 0.57 14.48 -2.06
N LEU A 133 0.77 14.56 -0.75
CA LEU A 133 1.93 13.97 -0.09
C LEU A 133 1.95 12.45 -0.22
N ASN A 134 0.78 11.80 -0.07
CA ASN A 134 0.66 10.34 -0.25
C ASN A 134 0.89 9.92 -1.69
N GLY A 135 0.44 10.72 -2.67
CA GLY A 135 0.72 10.51 -4.08
C GLY A 135 2.20 10.65 -4.39
N ALA A 136 2.85 11.70 -3.90
CA ALA A 136 4.29 11.89 -4.06
C ALA A 136 5.08 10.74 -3.42
N LEU A 137 4.71 10.31 -2.22
CA LEU A 137 5.30 9.16 -1.55
C LEU A 137 5.09 7.86 -2.35
N GLY A 138 3.87 7.64 -2.83
CA GLY A 138 3.53 6.46 -3.66
C GLY A 138 4.30 6.43 -4.97
N GLY A 139 4.46 7.57 -5.64
CA GLY A 139 5.28 7.72 -6.84
C GLY A 139 6.77 7.49 -6.60
N LEU A 140 7.27 7.88 -5.44
CA LEU A 140 8.67 7.74 -5.03
C LEU A 140 9.03 6.31 -4.57
N THR A 141 8.15 5.65 -3.84
CA THR A 141 8.47 4.42 -3.08
C THR A 141 7.58 3.24 -3.42
N GLY A 142 6.49 3.44 -4.16
CA GLY A 142 5.44 2.44 -4.35
C GLY A 142 4.53 2.23 -3.12
N LEU A 143 4.76 2.98 -2.03
CA LEU A 143 3.98 2.85 -0.79
C LEU A 143 2.70 3.69 -0.87
N ALA A 144 1.66 3.15 -1.50
CA ALA A 144 0.38 3.80 -1.65
C ALA A 144 -0.51 3.64 -0.40
N GLY A 145 -1.13 4.72 0.04
CA GLY A 145 -2.17 4.68 1.08
C GLY A 145 -1.70 4.92 2.51
N ILE A 146 -0.42 4.93 2.82
CA ILE A 146 0.11 5.02 4.20
C ILE A 146 -0.30 6.34 4.88
N LEU A 147 0.02 7.49 4.26
CA LEU A 147 -0.28 8.79 4.87
C LEU A 147 -1.79 9.03 5.00
N VAL A 148 -2.58 8.57 4.02
CA VAL A 148 -4.03 8.64 4.09
C VAL A 148 -4.56 7.75 5.22
N THR A 149 -4.00 6.56 5.44
CA THR A 149 -4.38 5.69 6.56
C THR A 149 -4.11 6.36 7.91
N ILE A 150 -2.92 6.95 8.08
CA ILE A 150 -2.56 7.71 9.29
C ILE A 150 -3.54 8.87 9.49
N TRP A 151 -3.80 9.65 8.44
CA TRP A 151 -4.70 10.79 8.49
C TRP A 151 -6.12 10.41 8.89
N CYS A 152 -6.68 9.35 8.28
CA CYS A 152 -8.00 8.83 8.64
C CYS A 152 -8.05 8.40 10.11
N GLY A 153 -6.99 7.78 10.61
CA GLY A 153 -6.85 7.43 12.03
C GLY A 153 -6.82 8.64 12.94
N LEU A 154 -6.06 9.70 12.58
CA LEU A 154 -6.01 10.98 13.33
C LEU A 154 -7.35 11.72 13.32
N ARG A 155 -8.15 11.57 12.24
CA ARG A 155 -9.52 12.10 12.15
C ARG A 155 -10.52 11.30 12.99
N GLY A 156 -10.09 10.17 13.58
CA GLY A 156 -10.94 9.30 14.40
C GLY A 156 -12.06 8.62 13.60
N TRP A 157 -11.89 8.44 12.30
CA TRP A 157 -12.89 7.77 11.46
C TRP A 157 -12.98 6.28 11.81
N PRO A 158 -14.18 5.67 11.81
CA PRO A 158 -14.34 4.23 11.99
C PRO A 158 -13.55 3.44 10.94
N LYS A 159 -13.10 2.22 11.26
CA LYS A 159 -12.28 1.38 10.38
C LYS A 159 -12.86 1.20 8.99
N ASP A 160 -14.19 1.04 8.90
CA ASP A 160 -14.88 0.87 7.62
C ASP A 160 -14.83 2.14 6.77
N VAL A 161 -15.01 3.31 7.38
CA VAL A 161 -14.88 4.62 6.69
C VAL A 161 -13.44 4.86 6.27
N GLN A 162 -12.45 4.53 7.11
CA GLN A 162 -11.04 4.64 6.73
C GLN A 162 -10.76 3.86 5.44
N ARG A 163 -11.26 2.62 5.35
CA ARG A 163 -11.05 1.76 4.17
C ARG A 163 -11.68 2.31 2.89
N THR A 164 -12.87 2.90 2.98
CA THR A 164 -13.53 3.51 1.82
C THR A 164 -12.80 4.74 1.28
N VAL A 165 -11.79 5.24 2.00
CA VAL A 165 -10.97 6.37 1.57
C VAL A 165 -9.58 5.89 1.11
N PHE A 166 -8.81 5.22 1.96
CA PHE A 166 -7.42 4.94 1.60
C PHE A 166 -7.27 3.87 0.51
N GLN A 167 -8.20 2.92 0.38
CA GLN A 167 -8.11 1.89 -0.66
C GLN A 167 -8.36 2.43 -2.07
N PRO A 168 -9.41 3.23 -2.35
CA PRO A 168 -9.54 3.85 -3.67
C PRO A 168 -8.41 4.80 -4.04
N VAL A 169 -7.85 5.54 -3.05
CA VAL A 169 -6.66 6.37 -3.27
C VAL A 169 -5.46 5.51 -3.66
N ALA A 170 -5.26 4.37 -3.01
CA ALA A 170 -4.21 3.43 -3.37
C ALA A 170 -4.41 2.85 -4.79
N VAL A 171 -5.65 2.52 -5.17
CA VAL A 171 -5.97 2.09 -6.56
C VAL A 171 -5.57 3.17 -7.56
N ALA A 172 -5.93 4.43 -7.30
CA ALA A 172 -5.57 5.53 -8.20
C ALA A 172 -4.05 5.66 -8.36
N ILE A 173 -3.30 5.58 -7.26
CA ILE A 173 -1.83 5.63 -7.29
C ILE A 173 -1.25 4.44 -8.06
N PHE A 174 -1.71 3.22 -7.80
CA PHE A 174 -1.24 2.03 -8.51
C PHE A 174 -1.59 2.05 -10.01
N LEU A 175 -2.74 2.61 -10.40
CA LEU A 175 -3.09 2.78 -11.81
C LEU A 175 -2.10 3.70 -12.52
N VAL A 176 -1.80 4.86 -11.94
CA VAL A 176 -0.81 5.78 -12.51
C VAL A 176 0.57 5.12 -12.56
N SER A 177 0.96 4.42 -11.49
CA SER A 177 2.24 3.70 -11.45
C SER A 177 2.31 2.58 -12.49
N ALA A 178 1.22 1.83 -12.72
CA ALA A 178 1.15 0.77 -13.73
C ALA A 178 1.33 1.32 -15.15
N ILE A 179 0.67 2.46 -15.46
CA ILE A 179 0.83 3.13 -16.76
C ILE A 179 2.30 3.53 -16.98
N TRP A 180 2.92 4.10 -15.95
CA TRP A 180 4.31 4.55 -16.03
C TRP A 180 5.31 3.39 -16.15
N LEU A 181 5.15 2.33 -15.35
CA LEU A 181 5.99 1.13 -15.43
C LEU A 181 5.81 0.40 -16.76
N GLY A 182 4.57 0.31 -17.26
CA GLY A 182 4.29 -0.25 -18.58
C GLY A 182 4.95 0.53 -19.71
N ALA A 183 4.88 1.87 -19.67
CA ALA A 183 5.53 2.73 -20.66
C ALA A 183 7.06 2.60 -20.65
N LYS A 184 7.67 2.26 -19.51
CA LYS A 184 9.11 1.98 -19.39
C LYS A 184 9.52 0.56 -19.79
N GLY A 185 8.58 -0.30 -20.20
CA GLY A 185 8.87 -1.68 -20.60
C GLY A 185 9.38 -2.58 -19.45
N THR A 186 9.02 -2.28 -18.20
CA THR A 186 9.47 -3.08 -17.04
C THR A 186 8.77 -4.43 -16.91
N VAL A 187 7.72 -4.68 -17.69
CA VAL A 187 6.98 -5.93 -17.71
C VAL A 187 7.72 -6.93 -18.59
N THR A 188 8.57 -7.75 -18.00
CA THR A 188 9.26 -8.85 -18.71
C THR A 188 8.43 -10.12 -18.69
N ALA A 189 8.75 -11.08 -19.57
CA ALA A 189 8.10 -12.40 -19.61
C ALA A 189 8.28 -13.14 -18.26
N GLU A 190 9.42 -12.97 -17.61
CA GLU A 190 9.69 -13.54 -16.29
C GLU A 190 8.80 -12.93 -15.22
N THR A 191 8.69 -11.59 -15.18
CA THR A 191 7.78 -10.90 -14.26
C THR A 191 6.33 -11.32 -14.48
N ALA A 192 5.90 -11.49 -15.75
CA ALA A 192 4.57 -11.97 -16.08
C ALA A 192 4.33 -13.41 -15.58
N LYS A 193 5.36 -14.29 -15.64
CA LYS A 193 5.29 -15.65 -15.09
C LYS A 193 5.05 -15.62 -13.57
N PHE A 194 5.83 -14.83 -12.82
CA PHE A 194 5.63 -14.66 -11.38
C PHE A 194 4.24 -14.08 -11.06
N PHE A 195 3.78 -13.14 -11.85
CA PHE A 195 2.43 -12.59 -11.70
C PHE A 195 1.36 -13.68 -11.83
N VAL A 196 1.38 -14.47 -12.90
CA VAL A 196 0.39 -15.54 -13.12
C VAL A 196 0.47 -16.59 -12.00
N MET A 197 1.67 -16.99 -11.59
CA MET A 197 1.87 -17.95 -10.49
C MET A 197 1.36 -17.44 -9.14
N GLY A 198 1.50 -16.14 -8.87
CA GLY A 198 1.06 -15.51 -7.62
C GLY A 198 -0.43 -15.23 -7.54
N LEU A 199 -1.17 -15.21 -8.65
CA LEU A 199 -2.60 -14.89 -8.69
C LEU A 199 -3.46 -15.68 -7.71
N PRO A 200 -3.38 -17.03 -7.63
CA PRO A 200 -4.16 -17.81 -6.67
C PRO A 200 -3.86 -17.40 -5.22
N CYS A 201 -2.57 -17.16 -4.90
CA CYS A 201 -2.13 -16.74 -3.57
C CYS A 201 -2.66 -15.35 -3.19
N VAL A 202 -2.64 -14.41 -4.14
CA VAL A 202 -3.18 -13.06 -3.94
C VAL A 202 -4.67 -13.10 -3.70
N LEU A 203 -5.42 -13.81 -4.52
CA LEU A 203 -6.87 -13.90 -4.38
C LEU A 203 -7.28 -14.61 -3.08
N GLY A 204 -6.67 -15.76 -2.77
CA GLY A 204 -6.92 -16.52 -1.55
C GLY A 204 -6.54 -15.74 -0.28
N GLY A 205 -5.35 -15.14 -0.27
CA GLY A 205 -4.87 -14.33 0.86
C GLY A 205 -5.76 -13.10 1.08
N THR A 206 -6.08 -12.36 0.02
CA THR A 206 -6.96 -11.18 0.12
C THR A 206 -8.36 -11.54 0.63
N TRP A 207 -8.95 -12.61 0.09
CA TRP A 207 -10.26 -13.09 0.53
C TRP A 207 -10.27 -13.46 2.00
N LEU A 208 -9.26 -14.22 2.47
CA LEU A 208 -9.13 -14.62 3.86
C LEU A 208 -8.91 -13.42 4.78
N GLY A 209 -8.04 -12.49 4.39
CA GLY A 209 -7.78 -11.25 5.13
C GLY A 209 -9.03 -10.37 5.28
N LEU A 210 -9.80 -10.20 4.21
CA LEU A 210 -11.07 -9.46 4.24
C LEU A 210 -12.13 -10.15 5.12
N LYS A 211 -12.20 -11.48 5.09
CA LYS A 211 -13.11 -12.24 5.95
C LYS A 211 -12.77 -12.05 7.43
N LEU A 212 -11.48 -12.03 7.75
CA LEU A 212 -11.03 -11.79 9.13
C LEU A 212 -11.26 -10.33 9.55
N PHE A 213 -11.04 -9.35 8.64
CA PHE A 213 -11.34 -7.95 8.92
C PHE A 213 -12.78 -7.74 9.40
N GLY A 214 -13.76 -8.43 8.80
CA GLY A 214 -15.16 -8.35 9.23
C GLY A 214 -15.43 -8.89 10.64
N ARG A 215 -14.47 -9.60 11.24
CA ARG A 215 -14.59 -10.22 12.57
C ARG A 215 -13.81 -9.51 13.68
N ILE A 216 -12.92 -8.59 13.32
CA ILE A 216 -12.12 -7.85 14.31
C ILE A 216 -12.80 -6.54 14.71
N ASP A 217 -12.61 -6.14 15.97
CA ASP A 217 -13.09 -4.87 16.49
C ASP A 217 -12.17 -3.69 16.12
N GLU A 218 -12.62 -2.47 16.37
CA GLU A 218 -11.89 -1.22 16.10
C GLU A 218 -10.53 -1.18 16.82
N ALA A 219 -10.50 -1.65 18.09
CA ALA A 219 -9.28 -1.59 18.89
C ALA A 219 -8.20 -2.52 18.34
N THR A 220 -8.59 -3.74 17.95
CA THR A 220 -7.69 -4.72 17.32
C THR A 220 -7.22 -4.26 15.97
N PHE A 221 -8.12 -3.73 15.12
CA PHE A 221 -7.75 -3.14 13.82
C PHE A 221 -6.70 -2.05 13.99
N ARG A 222 -6.92 -1.11 14.92
CA ARG A 222 -5.98 -0.03 15.21
C ARG A 222 -4.61 -0.55 15.65
N LYS A 223 -4.57 -1.56 16.53
CA LYS A 223 -3.30 -2.19 16.97
C LYS A 223 -2.54 -2.80 15.78
N ILE A 224 -3.25 -3.53 14.91
CA ILE A 224 -2.66 -4.13 13.70
C ILE A 224 -2.07 -3.06 12.79
N VAL A 225 -2.84 -2.01 12.49
CA VAL A 225 -2.36 -0.89 11.64
C VAL A 225 -1.13 -0.24 12.25
N LEU A 226 -1.15 0.07 13.54
CA LEU A 226 -0.01 0.70 14.22
C LEU A 226 1.23 -0.22 14.22
N ALA A 227 1.07 -1.51 14.49
CA ALA A 227 2.16 -2.47 14.45
C ALA A 227 2.78 -2.57 13.04
N LEU A 228 1.95 -2.60 11.99
CA LEU A 228 2.42 -2.62 10.62
C LEU A 228 3.15 -1.31 10.24
N LEU A 229 2.63 -0.16 10.67
CA LEU A 229 3.29 1.13 10.44
C LEU A 229 4.65 1.19 11.15
N PHE A 230 4.73 0.71 12.38
CA PHE A 230 5.98 0.65 13.14
C PHE A 230 7.02 -0.27 12.47
N LEU A 231 6.63 -1.51 12.16
CA LEU A 231 7.50 -2.46 11.45
C LEU A 231 7.97 -1.89 10.12
N SER A 232 7.07 -1.27 9.35
CA SER A 232 7.41 -0.61 8.09
C SER A 232 8.39 0.55 8.29
N GLY A 233 8.18 1.35 9.32
CA GLY A 233 9.09 2.45 9.67
C GLY A 233 10.49 1.92 10.01
N VAL A 234 10.58 0.85 10.79
CA VAL A 234 11.86 0.22 11.13
C VAL A 234 12.56 -0.32 9.89
N THR A 235 11.86 -1.07 9.03
CA THR A 235 12.46 -1.63 7.81
C THR A 235 12.91 -0.59 6.78
N LEU A 236 12.38 0.63 6.84
CA LEU A 236 12.81 1.73 5.97
C LEU A 236 14.05 2.47 6.48
N LEU A 237 14.42 2.29 7.76
CA LEU A 237 15.61 2.91 8.37
C LEU A 237 16.88 2.10 8.14
N PHE A 238 16.74 0.81 7.89
CA PHE A 238 17.86 -0.14 7.65
C PHE A 238 17.82 -0.67 6.21
#